data_2c384b4de08b384ce02aa66080f1588d
#
_entry.id   2c384b4de08b384ce02aa66080f1588d
#
_cell.length_a   1.000
_cell.length_b   1.000
_cell.length_c   1.000
_cell.angle_alpha   90.00
_cell.angle_beta   90.00
_cell.angle_gamma   90.00
#
_symmetry.space_group_name_H-M   'P 1'
#
loop_
_entity.id
_entity.type
_entity.pdbx_description
1 polymer ?
#
loop_
_entity_poly.entity_id
_entity_poly.type
_entity_poly.pdbx_seq_one_letter_code
_entity_poly.pdbx_strand_id
1 'polypeptide(L)'
;MRSTVFPLVIIVVLLVGCSKPSAEEMFNKGSDAQKAEQYDAAIASYQELINAYPDSARTPEAVYAIGTIYQNQKHSYHQAIQSFRLLAEKYPDHATAANASFLIGFIYNNDLKNIDSARIAYEYFLKRYPMNQLVESVKFELVNLGKDPAEILKAQAQVAQEETKSAKKAKK
;
A
#
# COMPACT_ATOMS: atom_id res chain seq x y z
N MET A 1 25.09 70.85 -32.79
CA MET A 1 24.64 70.22 -31.53
C MET A 1 23.96 68.90 -31.91
N ARG A 2 24.71 67.78 -31.76
CA ARG A 2 24.17 66.43 -32.04
C ARG A 2 23.74 65.83 -30.73
N SER A 3 22.42 65.65 -30.52
CA SER A 3 21.81 65.02 -29.33
C SER A 3 21.86 63.51 -29.51
N THR A 4 22.70 62.82 -28.77
CA THR A 4 22.75 61.35 -28.72
C THR A 4 21.70 60.84 -27.72
N VAL A 5 20.60 60.29 -28.26
CA VAL A 5 19.58 59.59 -27.48
C VAL A 5 20.09 58.19 -27.19
N PHE A 6 20.46 57.90 -25.95
CA PHE A 6 20.78 56.53 -25.49
C PHE A 6 19.50 55.75 -25.28
N PRO A 7 19.27 54.61 -25.90
CA PRO A 7 18.13 53.79 -25.62
C PRO A 7 18.32 53.08 -24.24
N LEU A 8 17.44 53.39 -23.34
CA LEU A 8 17.34 52.71 -22.03
C LEU A 8 16.80 51.30 -22.27
N VAL A 9 17.68 50.32 -22.28
CA VAL A 9 17.31 48.89 -22.33
C VAL A 9 16.82 48.47 -20.94
N ILE A 10 15.52 48.38 -20.78
CA ILE A 10 14.89 47.83 -19.55
C ILE A 10 15.04 46.30 -19.63
N ILE A 11 15.99 45.75 -18.89
CA ILE A 11 16.11 44.29 -18.66
C ILE A 11 15.02 43.88 -17.64
N VAL A 12 13.92 43.34 -18.16
CA VAL A 12 12.90 42.70 -17.32
C VAL A 12 13.45 41.33 -16.89
N VAL A 13 14.03 41.27 -15.68
CA VAL A 13 14.43 40.01 -15.06
C VAL A 13 13.14 39.30 -14.63
N LEU A 14 12.66 38.34 -15.42
CA LEU A 14 11.61 37.41 -15.00
C LEU A 14 12.19 36.53 -13.89
N LEU A 15 11.88 36.88 -12.65
CA LEU A 15 12.06 36.00 -11.52
C LEU A 15 11.08 34.83 -11.70
N VAL A 16 11.52 33.79 -12.42
CA VAL A 16 10.86 32.48 -12.38
C VAL A 16 11.11 31.95 -10.95
N GLY A 17 10.20 32.26 -10.06
CA GLY A 17 10.21 31.70 -8.71
C GLY A 17 10.06 30.18 -8.85
N CYS A 18 11.14 29.43 -8.60
CA CYS A 18 11.03 28.00 -8.36
C CYS A 18 10.19 27.78 -7.10
N SER A 19 8.88 27.72 -7.26
CA SER A 19 8.02 27.27 -6.18
C SER A 19 8.31 25.79 -5.92
N LYS A 20 8.51 25.44 -4.66
CA LYS A 20 8.68 24.03 -4.25
C LYS A 20 7.42 23.26 -4.70
N PRO A 21 7.57 22.10 -5.37
CA PRO A 21 6.42 21.32 -5.81
C PRO A 21 5.52 20.97 -4.64
N SER A 22 4.21 21.02 -4.84
CA SER A 22 3.21 20.63 -3.83
C SER A 22 3.21 19.12 -3.58
N ALA A 23 2.62 18.68 -2.47
CA ALA A 23 2.44 17.26 -2.18
C ALA A 23 1.66 16.53 -3.29
N GLU A 24 0.68 17.20 -3.89
CA GLU A 24 -0.11 16.66 -5.00
C GLU A 24 0.75 16.48 -6.26
N GLU A 25 1.56 17.47 -6.61
CA GLU A 25 2.45 17.37 -7.78
C GLU A 25 3.51 16.28 -7.60
N MET A 26 4.06 16.12 -6.38
CA MET A 26 5.01 15.05 -6.08
C MET A 26 4.35 13.68 -6.14
N PHE A 27 3.12 13.55 -5.62
CA PHE A 27 2.34 12.32 -5.70
C PHE A 27 2.06 11.94 -7.16
N ASN A 28 1.59 12.88 -7.96
CA ASN A 28 1.30 12.67 -9.37
C ASN A 28 2.54 12.25 -10.16
N LYS A 29 3.70 12.89 -9.91
CA LYS A 29 4.99 12.49 -10.49
C LYS A 29 5.33 11.02 -10.17
N GLY A 30 5.15 10.60 -8.90
CA GLY A 30 5.35 9.21 -8.49
C GLY A 30 4.37 8.26 -9.19
N SER A 31 3.08 8.63 -9.24
CA SER A 31 2.04 7.85 -9.90
C SER A 31 2.28 7.67 -11.41
N ASP A 32 2.71 8.73 -12.09
CA ASP A 32 3.01 8.66 -13.53
C ASP A 32 4.25 7.83 -13.82
N ALA A 33 5.30 7.93 -12.98
CA ALA A 33 6.45 7.05 -13.04
C ALA A 33 6.05 5.57 -12.80
N GLN A 34 5.15 5.31 -11.85
CA GLN A 34 4.65 3.96 -11.57
C GLN A 34 3.85 3.39 -12.76
N LYS A 35 2.98 4.18 -13.40
CA LYS A 35 2.25 3.78 -14.61
C LYS A 35 3.19 3.50 -15.79
N ALA A 36 4.31 4.23 -15.85
CA ALA A 36 5.38 4.01 -16.85
C ALA A 36 6.34 2.86 -16.47
N GLU A 37 6.02 2.09 -15.42
CA GLU A 37 6.84 0.99 -14.89
C GLU A 37 8.25 1.41 -14.43
N GLN A 38 8.46 2.71 -14.22
CA GLN A 38 9.71 3.28 -13.70
C GLN A 38 9.70 3.24 -12.16
N TYR A 39 9.73 2.04 -11.60
CA TYR A 39 9.46 1.81 -10.18
C TYR A 39 10.44 2.50 -9.23
N ASP A 40 11.72 2.58 -9.59
CA ASP A 40 12.71 3.29 -8.76
C ASP A 40 12.47 4.81 -8.76
N ALA A 41 12.09 5.39 -9.89
CA ALA A 41 11.72 6.79 -9.99
C ALA A 41 10.41 7.09 -9.24
N ALA A 42 9.44 6.17 -9.28
CA ALA A 42 8.20 6.28 -8.53
C ALA A 42 8.47 6.28 -7.01
N ILE A 43 9.25 5.31 -6.51
CA ILE A 43 9.64 5.22 -5.10
C ILE A 43 10.37 6.49 -4.66
N ALA A 44 11.32 7.00 -5.45
CA ALA A 44 12.04 8.23 -5.14
C ALA A 44 11.10 9.44 -5.01
N SER A 45 10.16 9.61 -5.96
CA SER A 45 9.18 10.71 -5.93
C SER A 45 8.23 10.62 -4.73
N TYR A 46 7.74 9.43 -4.40
CA TYR A 46 6.93 9.21 -3.21
C TYR A 46 7.72 9.45 -1.92
N GLN A 47 9.00 9.05 -1.86
CA GLN A 47 9.85 9.31 -0.71
C GLN A 47 10.14 10.79 -0.52
N GLU A 48 10.35 11.56 -1.61
CA GLU A 48 10.47 13.02 -1.55
C GLU A 48 9.21 13.65 -0.95
N LEU A 49 8.02 13.19 -1.37
CA LEU A 49 6.74 13.65 -0.81
C LEU A 49 6.64 13.37 0.68
N ILE A 50 6.90 12.13 1.11
CA ILE A 50 6.83 11.72 2.51
C ILE A 50 7.74 12.58 3.39
N ASN A 51 8.95 12.87 2.92
CA ASN A 51 9.92 13.67 3.64
C ASN A 51 9.55 15.16 3.68
N ALA A 52 9.02 15.70 2.56
CA ALA A 52 8.71 17.12 2.44
C ALA A 52 7.37 17.51 3.08
N TYR A 53 6.41 16.59 3.10
CA TYR A 53 5.02 16.82 3.50
C TYR A 53 4.47 15.66 4.35
N PRO A 54 5.08 15.36 5.53
CA PRO A 54 4.71 14.20 6.36
C PRO A 54 3.24 14.19 6.80
N ASP A 55 2.61 15.36 6.91
CA ASP A 55 1.24 15.53 7.37
C ASP A 55 0.23 15.72 6.23
N SER A 56 0.67 15.57 4.97
CA SER A 56 -0.23 15.66 3.82
C SER A 56 -1.15 14.45 3.74
N ALA A 57 -2.39 14.66 3.29
CA ALA A 57 -3.31 13.57 2.98
C ALA A 57 -2.77 12.58 1.93
N ARG A 58 -1.84 13.03 1.06
CA ARG A 58 -1.17 12.17 0.06
C ARG A 58 -0.05 11.31 0.64
N THR A 59 0.44 11.61 1.83
CA THR A 59 1.56 10.86 2.43
C THR A 59 1.20 9.41 2.74
N PRO A 60 0.07 9.08 3.38
CA PRO A 60 -0.32 7.68 3.57
C PRO A 60 -0.50 6.92 2.25
N GLU A 61 -1.05 7.57 1.22
CA GLU A 61 -1.20 6.96 -0.11
C GLU A 61 0.16 6.66 -0.75
N ALA A 62 1.12 7.59 -0.64
CA ALA A 62 2.49 7.39 -1.13
C ALA A 62 3.20 6.23 -0.40
N VAL A 63 3.05 6.13 0.93
CA VAL A 63 3.60 5.03 1.73
C VAL A 63 3.01 3.68 1.28
N TYR A 64 1.69 3.64 1.06
CA TYR A 64 1.02 2.44 0.55
C TYR A 64 1.52 2.05 -0.85
N ALA A 65 1.67 3.03 -1.76
CA ALA A 65 2.18 2.81 -3.11
C ALA A 65 3.61 2.24 -3.10
N ILE A 66 4.50 2.76 -2.27
CA ILE A 66 5.85 2.21 -2.08
C ILE A 66 5.79 0.76 -1.63
N GLY A 67 4.95 0.45 -0.63
CA GLY A 67 4.77 -0.92 -0.14
C GLY A 67 4.32 -1.89 -1.24
N THR A 68 3.34 -1.48 -2.05
CA THR A 68 2.83 -2.29 -3.17
C THR A 68 3.86 -2.47 -4.29
N ILE A 69 4.66 -1.45 -4.60
CA ILE A 69 5.76 -1.57 -5.57
C ILE A 69 6.80 -2.59 -5.07
N TYR A 70 7.22 -2.49 -3.81
CA TYR A 70 8.17 -3.44 -3.25
C TYR A 70 7.63 -4.87 -3.24
N GLN A 71 6.36 -5.08 -2.88
CA GLN A 71 5.74 -6.40 -2.86
C GLN A 71 5.62 -7.00 -4.27
N ASN A 72 4.98 -6.29 -5.19
CA ASN A 72 4.49 -6.86 -6.43
C ASN A 72 5.49 -6.79 -7.59
N GLN A 73 6.33 -5.75 -7.60
CA GLN A 73 7.22 -5.49 -8.73
C GLN A 73 8.69 -5.81 -8.43
N LYS A 74 9.12 -5.51 -7.23
CA LYS A 74 10.52 -5.74 -6.82
C LYS A 74 10.71 -7.03 -6.03
N HIS A 75 9.63 -7.67 -5.59
CA HIS A 75 9.66 -8.85 -4.70
C HIS A 75 10.55 -8.64 -3.46
N SER A 76 10.62 -7.39 -3.00
CA SER A 76 11.41 -6.95 -1.86
C SER A 76 10.53 -6.94 -0.61
N TYR A 77 10.15 -8.12 -0.16
CA TYR A 77 9.13 -8.34 0.86
C TYR A 77 9.39 -7.65 2.19
N HIS A 78 10.66 -7.57 2.62
CA HIS A 78 11.00 -6.86 3.86
C HIS A 78 10.76 -5.35 3.75
N GLN A 79 11.08 -4.72 2.61
CA GLN A 79 10.79 -3.31 2.36
C GLN A 79 9.29 -3.05 2.25
N ALA A 80 8.54 -3.98 1.63
CA ALA A 80 7.08 -3.91 1.59
C ALA A 80 6.49 -3.93 3.00
N ILE A 81 6.92 -4.88 3.85
CA ILE A 81 6.49 -4.99 5.25
C ILE A 81 6.82 -3.72 6.04
N GLN A 82 8.01 -3.13 5.86
CA GLN A 82 8.39 -1.88 6.51
C GLN A 82 7.46 -0.72 6.11
N SER A 83 7.15 -0.60 4.82
CA SER A 83 6.24 0.44 4.32
C SER A 83 4.83 0.26 4.86
N PHE A 84 4.28 -0.97 4.81
CA PHE A 84 2.95 -1.26 5.33
C PHE A 84 2.86 -1.08 6.86
N ARG A 85 3.92 -1.43 7.60
CA ARG A 85 3.99 -1.20 9.04
C ARG A 85 4.01 0.29 9.36
N LEU A 86 4.83 1.07 8.67
CA LEU A 86 4.86 2.53 8.80
C LEU A 86 3.45 3.12 8.62
N LEU A 87 2.72 2.67 7.60
CA LEU A 87 1.36 3.11 7.34
C LEU A 87 0.40 2.75 8.48
N ALA A 88 0.40 1.48 8.91
CA ALA A 88 -0.51 1.00 9.95
C ALA A 88 -0.25 1.64 11.33
N GLU A 89 1.01 1.98 11.64
CA GLU A 89 1.42 2.57 12.92
C GLU A 89 1.24 4.09 12.94
N LYS A 90 1.65 4.77 11.86
CA LYS A 90 1.70 6.23 11.81
C LYS A 90 0.40 6.88 11.33
N TYR A 91 -0.35 6.16 10.49
CA TYR A 91 -1.61 6.63 9.90
C TYR A 91 -2.75 5.62 10.11
N PRO A 92 -3.02 5.17 11.36
CA PRO A 92 -3.90 4.04 11.64
C PRO A 92 -5.35 4.25 11.22
N ASP A 93 -5.80 5.49 11.11
CA ASP A 93 -7.17 5.86 10.75
C ASP A 93 -7.32 6.10 9.24
N HIS A 94 -6.24 6.00 8.47
CA HIS A 94 -6.31 6.13 7.02
C HIS A 94 -6.99 4.91 6.40
N ALA A 95 -7.77 5.13 5.33
CA ALA A 95 -8.58 4.09 4.69
C ALA A 95 -7.78 2.84 4.27
N THR A 96 -6.50 2.99 3.93
CA THR A 96 -5.64 1.88 3.50
C THR A 96 -4.85 1.22 4.65
N ALA A 97 -4.91 1.76 5.88
CA ALA A 97 -4.11 1.26 6.98
C ALA A 97 -4.47 -0.18 7.39
N ALA A 98 -5.75 -0.51 7.44
CA ALA A 98 -6.21 -1.87 7.70
C ALA A 98 -5.75 -2.83 6.60
N ASN A 99 -5.85 -2.43 5.33
CA ASN A 99 -5.38 -3.24 4.22
C ASN A 99 -3.86 -3.47 4.27
N ALA A 100 -3.08 -2.43 4.58
CA ALA A 100 -1.64 -2.55 4.79
C ALA A 100 -1.30 -3.54 5.92
N SER A 101 -2.02 -3.47 7.04
CA SER A 101 -1.86 -4.41 8.17
C SER A 101 -2.16 -5.86 7.78
N PHE A 102 -3.20 -6.09 6.98
CA PHE A 102 -3.51 -7.41 6.41
C PHE A 102 -2.37 -7.91 5.51
N LEU A 103 -1.87 -7.06 4.61
CA LEU A 103 -0.80 -7.42 3.67
C LEU A 103 0.50 -7.84 4.37
N ILE A 104 0.79 -7.33 5.55
CA ILE A 104 1.94 -7.80 6.34
C ILE A 104 1.81 -9.29 6.66
N GLY A 105 0.66 -9.72 7.17
CA GLY A 105 0.39 -11.13 7.47
C GLY A 105 0.42 -11.99 6.21
N PHE A 106 -0.16 -11.48 5.12
CA PHE A 106 -0.20 -12.15 3.82
C PHE A 106 1.21 -12.40 3.26
N ILE A 107 2.08 -11.39 3.29
CA ILE A 107 3.49 -11.52 2.85
C ILE A 107 4.23 -12.55 3.69
N TYR A 108 4.09 -12.52 5.01
CA TYR A 108 4.74 -13.50 5.87
C TYR A 108 4.27 -14.93 5.57
N ASN A 109 2.96 -15.14 5.36
CA ASN A 109 2.41 -16.47 5.08
C ASN A 109 2.78 -16.97 3.68
N ASN A 110 2.54 -16.14 2.65
CA ASN A 110 2.56 -16.59 1.26
C ASN A 110 3.91 -16.42 0.56
N ASP A 111 4.63 -15.34 0.88
CA ASP A 111 5.88 -15.01 0.21
C ASP A 111 7.10 -15.49 1.01
N LEU A 112 7.12 -15.21 2.32
CA LEU A 112 8.25 -15.53 3.20
C LEU A 112 8.12 -16.90 3.88
N LYS A 113 6.94 -17.54 3.83
CA LYS A 113 6.64 -18.82 4.50
C LYS A 113 6.94 -18.81 5.99
N ASN A 114 6.84 -17.64 6.63
CA ASN A 114 7.07 -17.45 8.05
C ASN A 114 5.72 -17.44 8.79
N ILE A 115 5.27 -18.63 9.17
CA ILE A 115 3.97 -18.87 9.78
C ILE A 115 3.80 -18.15 11.12
N ASP A 116 4.86 -18.11 11.94
CA ASP A 116 4.79 -17.47 13.26
C ASP A 116 4.63 -15.94 13.12
N SER A 117 5.40 -15.31 12.22
CA SER A 117 5.27 -13.89 11.94
C SER A 117 3.92 -13.55 11.29
N ALA A 118 3.39 -14.41 10.43
CA ALA A 118 2.07 -14.25 9.84
C ALA A 118 0.97 -14.28 10.92
N ARG A 119 1.04 -15.23 11.86
CA ARG A 119 0.11 -15.32 12.99
C ARG A 119 0.10 -14.04 13.80
N ILE A 120 1.27 -13.57 14.22
CA ILE A 120 1.42 -12.33 15.00
C ILE A 120 0.81 -11.13 14.25
N ALA A 121 1.06 -11.02 12.94
CA ALA A 121 0.55 -9.93 12.12
C ALA A 121 -0.98 -9.97 11.99
N TYR A 122 -1.57 -11.14 11.79
CA TYR A 122 -3.02 -11.29 11.71
C TYR A 122 -3.73 -11.09 13.05
N GLU A 123 -3.13 -11.54 14.16
CA GLU A 123 -3.66 -11.29 15.51
C GLU A 123 -3.61 -9.78 15.84
N TYR A 124 -2.53 -9.09 15.46
CA TYR A 124 -2.43 -7.63 15.56
C TYR A 124 -3.56 -6.95 14.77
N PHE A 125 -3.82 -7.39 13.53
CA PHE A 125 -4.92 -6.87 12.71
C PHE A 125 -6.26 -7.00 13.42
N LEU A 126 -6.61 -8.20 13.92
CA LEU A 126 -7.89 -8.45 14.60
C LEU A 126 -8.07 -7.58 15.84
N LYS A 127 -6.99 -7.34 16.57
CA LYS A 127 -7.00 -6.45 17.74
C LYS A 127 -7.16 -4.98 17.37
N ARG A 128 -6.51 -4.53 16.28
CA ARG A 128 -6.46 -3.12 15.90
C ARG A 128 -7.67 -2.68 15.09
N TYR A 129 -8.22 -3.58 14.28
CA TYR A 129 -9.31 -3.32 13.33
C TYR A 129 -10.49 -4.28 13.48
N PRO A 130 -11.08 -4.44 14.70
CA PRO A 130 -12.05 -5.49 14.99
C PRO A 130 -13.37 -5.37 14.22
N MET A 131 -13.68 -4.20 13.68
CA MET A 131 -14.91 -3.93 12.89
C MET A 131 -14.64 -3.77 11.40
N ASN A 132 -13.41 -4.07 10.95
CA ASN A 132 -13.07 -3.92 9.53
C ASN A 132 -13.67 -5.09 8.71
N GLN A 133 -14.01 -4.80 7.46
CA GLN A 133 -14.56 -5.80 6.52
C GLN A 133 -13.61 -6.99 6.26
N LEU A 134 -12.32 -6.85 6.48
CA LEU A 134 -11.34 -7.93 6.31
C LEU A 134 -11.24 -8.89 7.50
N VAL A 135 -11.98 -8.67 8.59
CA VAL A 135 -11.91 -9.51 9.81
C VAL A 135 -12.16 -10.98 9.50
N GLU A 136 -13.18 -11.30 8.71
CA GLU A 136 -13.48 -12.70 8.36
C GLU A 136 -12.40 -13.30 7.44
N SER A 137 -11.84 -12.53 6.53
CA SER A 137 -10.71 -12.97 5.71
C SER A 137 -9.48 -13.27 6.57
N VAL A 138 -9.18 -12.39 7.54
CA VAL A 138 -8.05 -12.61 8.47
C VAL A 138 -8.26 -13.85 9.35
N LYS A 139 -9.45 -14.08 9.85
CA LYS A 139 -9.78 -15.31 10.60
C LYS A 139 -9.58 -16.55 9.74
N PHE A 140 -10.03 -16.50 8.49
CA PHE A 140 -9.83 -17.59 7.54
C PHE A 140 -8.34 -17.87 7.30
N GLU A 141 -7.53 -16.83 7.08
CA GLU A 141 -6.07 -16.96 6.93
C GLU A 141 -5.44 -17.58 8.18
N LEU A 142 -5.81 -17.14 9.38
CA LEU A 142 -5.30 -17.69 10.65
C LEU A 142 -5.59 -19.19 10.81
N VAL A 143 -6.79 -19.64 10.46
CA VAL A 143 -7.17 -21.06 10.55
C VAL A 143 -6.41 -21.91 9.52
N ASN A 144 -6.01 -21.31 8.40
CA ASN A 144 -5.36 -21.99 7.30
C ASN A 144 -3.86 -21.73 7.19
N LEU A 145 -3.26 -21.08 8.18
CA LEU A 145 -1.82 -20.82 8.20
C LEU A 145 -1.00 -22.08 7.95
N GLY A 146 -0.14 -22.03 6.94
CA GLY A 146 0.78 -23.10 6.58
C GLY A 146 0.16 -24.30 5.87
N LYS A 147 -1.16 -24.29 5.60
CA LYS A 147 -1.81 -25.34 4.81
C LYS A 147 -1.60 -25.11 3.31
N ASP A 148 -1.55 -26.21 2.57
CA ASP A 148 -1.54 -26.16 1.11
C ASP A 148 -2.88 -25.61 0.58
N PRO A 149 -2.91 -24.66 -0.36
CA PRO A 149 -4.14 -24.16 -0.97
C PRO A 149 -5.03 -25.26 -1.56
N ALA A 150 -4.45 -26.33 -2.11
CA ALA A 150 -5.19 -27.45 -2.64
C ALA A 150 -5.92 -28.25 -1.53
N GLU A 151 -5.32 -28.38 -0.35
CA GLU A 151 -5.97 -29.01 0.82
C GLU A 151 -7.13 -28.16 1.34
N ILE A 152 -6.97 -26.83 1.37
CA ILE A 152 -8.01 -25.90 1.76
C ILE A 152 -9.21 -26.01 0.83
N LEU A 153 -8.99 -26.00 -0.49
CA LEU A 153 -10.04 -26.13 -1.51
C LEU A 153 -10.76 -27.48 -1.38
N LYS A 154 -10.01 -28.57 -1.16
CA LYS A 154 -10.59 -29.91 -0.99
C LYS A 154 -11.48 -30.00 0.25
N ALA A 155 -11.03 -29.42 1.37
CA ALA A 155 -11.81 -29.38 2.59
C ALA A 155 -13.11 -28.56 2.41
N GLN A 156 -13.05 -27.41 1.77
CA GLN A 156 -14.23 -26.60 1.47
C GLN A 156 -15.23 -27.33 0.54
N ALA A 157 -14.75 -28.01 -0.48
CA ALA A 157 -15.60 -28.79 -1.37
C ALA A 157 -16.30 -29.95 -0.63
N GLN A 158 -15.63 -30.59 0.33
CA GLN A 158 -16.23 -31.64 1.16
C GLN A 158 -17.36 -31.10 2.04
N VAL A 159 -17.12 -29.97 2.74
CA VAL A 159 -18.15 -29.32 3.58
C VAL A 159 -19.37 -28.94 2.75
N ALA A 160 -19.18 -28.31 1.59
CA ALA A 160 -20.30 -27.95 0.71
C ALA A 160 -21.11 -29.15 0.22
N GLN A 161 -20.46 -30.30 -0.04
CA GLN A 161 -21.16 -31.53 -0.40
C GLN A 161 -21.96 -32.14 0.76
N GLU A 162 -21.44 -32.07 1.98
CA GLU A 162 -22.15 -32.55 3.18
C GLU A 162 -23.37 -31.67 3.49
N GLU A 163 -23.26 -30.38 3.40
CA GLU A 163 -24.37 -29.43 3.56
C GLU A 163 -25.48 -29.68 2.54
N THR A 164 -25.13 -29.90 1.28
CA THR A 164 -26.12 -30.22 0.25
C THR A 164 -26.81 -31.57 0.46
N LYS A 165 -26.09 -32.57 0.98
CA LYS A 165 -26.67 -33.87 1.36
C LYS A 165 -27.62 -33.75 2.55
N SER A 166 -27.22 -32.99 3.57
CA SER A 166 -28.02 -32.73 4.76
C SER A 166 -29.31 -31.98 4.43
N ALA A 167 -29.23 -30.94 3.58
CA ALA A 167 -30.40 -30.18 3.13
C ALA A 167 -31.38 -31.01 2.32
N LYS A 168 -30.90 -31.97 1.49
CA LYS A 168 -31.77 -32.92 0.78
C LYS A 168 -32.46 -33.95 1.70
N LYS A 169 -31.81 -34.34 2.81
CA LYS A 169 -32.37 -35.29 3.78
C LYS A 169 -33.42 -34.62 4.68
N ALA A 170 -33.30 -33.35 4.96
CA ALA A 170 -34.28 -32.59 5.75
C ALA A 170 -35.56 -32.24 4.97
N LYS A 171 -35.58 -32.36 3.67
CA LYS A 171 -36.76 -32.11 2.82
C LYS A 171 -37.56 -33.35 2.44
N LYS A 172 -37.17 -34.51 2.95
CA LYS A 172 -37.89 -35.78 2.83
C LYS A 172 -38.54 -36.15 4.14
#